data_4f609b82b135790f1eecdf929e276000
#
_entry.id   4f609b82b135790f1eecdf929e276000
#
_cell.length_a   1.000
_cell.length_b   1.000
_cell.length_c   1.000
_cell.angle_alpha   90.00
_cell.angle_beta   90.00
_cell.angle_gamma   90.00
#
_symmetry.space_group_name_H-M   'P 1'
#
loop_
_entity.id
_entity.type
_entity.pdbx_description
1 polymer ?
#
loop_
_entity_poly.entity_id
_entity_poly.type
_entity_poly.pdbx_seq_one_letter_code
_entity_poly.pdbx_strand_id
1 'polypeptide(L)'
;MSRRALLRDGMLASGLMLGAPLLAACGKGNTAGPAKAGAMGAGSLRLLWVENVEFAGSYIADTNGYYKAEGFSSFTLISGGPTATPVETDLVAGKALFGISTPDLVASAVVRGGAGIKIIGAQFQKTPFALVSMADKPITTPQDMIGKKIGVQAISEPVWAAFLKANHINPNSVTKVPVQFDPLPLTTGVVDGWVGYITDEPIVLRSKGFKVVTFLFADHGYPLVGDAYVVSDKTIKEHRDAVKAFLHAQIRGWKEALADPALGARLAVEKYGKNLGLNVAVQTQESKTQNTLVLTDDTKKNGLFTMTPELIAENIAALKLGGINMTAGQIFDLSLLTEVYQENPSLV
;
A
#
# COMPACT_ATOMS: atom_id res chain seq x y z
N MET A 1 39.24 -23.86 53.19
CA MET A 1 38.79 -23.90 54.60
C MET A 1 37.34 -23.51 54.63
N SER A 2 36.38 -24.48 54.67
CA SER A 2 35.80 -25.11 55.87
C SER A 2 34.89 -24.11 56.59
N ARG A 3 33.63 -24.34 56.62
CA ARG A 3 32.63 -25.23 57.23
C ARG A 3 31.44 -24.39 57.69
N ARG A 4 30.23 -24.80 57.33
CA ARG A 4 29.18 -25.46 58.20
C ARG A 4 28.61 -24.52 59.26
N ALA A 5 27.33 -24.41 59.51
CA ALA A 5 26.07 -25.15 59.43
C ALA A 5 25.20 -24.76 60.64
N LEU A 6 23.94 -24.94 60.58
CA LEU A 6 22.92 -25.36 61.58
C LEU A 6 21.73 -24.39 61.68
N LEU A 7 20.57 -24.79 61.18
CA LEU A 7 19.44 -25.52 61.79
C LEU A 7 18.89 -24.88 63.10
N ARG A 8 17.58 -24.48 63.13
CA ARG A 8 16.51 -25.21 63.81
C ARG A 8 15.20 -24.40 64.00
N ASP A 9 14.13 -24.95 63.54
CA ASP A 9 12.89 -25.35 64.17
C ASP A 9 11.93 -24.34 64.84
N GLY A 10 10.63 -24.51 64.49
CA GLY A 10 9.49 -24.09 65.28
C GLY A 10 8.23 -23.91 64.45
N MET A 11 7.50 -24.83 64.23
CA MET A 11 6.26 -25.54 64.48
C MET A 11 5.02 -24.67 64.71
N LEU A 12 3.99 -24.98 63.86
CA LEU A 12 2.56 -25.18 64.13
C LEU A 12 1.65 -24.04 64.60
N ALA A 13 0.64 -23.72 63.78
CA ALA A 13 -0.76 -23.74 64.21
C ALA A 13 -1.74 -23.83 63.03
N SER A 14 -2.59 -24.81 63.11
CA SER A 14 -3.70 -25.18 62.22
C SER A 14 -4.88 -24.22 62.33
N GLY A 15 -5.58 -23.95 61.23
CA GLY A 15 -6.89 -23.29 61.22
C GLY A 15 -7.66 -23.69 59.96
N LEU A 16 -8.48 -24.75 60.08
CA LEU A 16 -9.54 -25.08 59.11
C LEU A 16 -10.63 -24.01 59.14
N MET A 17 -11.01 -23.50 57.94
CA MET A 17 -12.38 -23.03 57.70
C MET A 17 -12.82 -23.39 56.30
N LEU A 18 -13.88 -24.19 56.24
CA LEU A 18 -14.70 -24.51 55.08
C LEU A 18 -15.42 -23.27 54.55
N GLY A 19 -15.42 -23.04 53.23
CA GLY A 19 -16.21 -22.01 52.60
C GLY A 19 -16.37 -22.27 51.11
N ALA A 20 -17.54 -22.65 50.70
CA ALA A 20 -18.18 -22.97 49.42
C ALA A 20 -17.59 -22.49 48.09
N PRO A 21 -17.81 -23.25 46.98
CA PRO A 21 -17.38 -22.84 45.63
C PRO A 21 -18.38 -21.85 45.02
N LEU A 22 -17.93 -20.62 44.75
CA LEU A 22 -18.59 -19.70 43.86
C LEU A 22 -18.25 -20.10 42.41
N LEU A 23 -19.24 -20.62 41.72
CA LEU A 23 -19.24 -20.79 40.27
C LEU A 23 -19.09 -19.41 39.62
N ALA A 24 -17.87 -19.04 39.22
CA ALA A 24 -17.63 -17.92 38.32
C ALA A 24 -17.80 -18.42 36.88
N ALA A 25 -18.88 -18.00 36.24
CA ALA A 25 -19.15 -18.21 34.81
C ALA A 25 -18.01 -17.65 34.00
N CYS A 26 -17.29 -18.51 33.30
CA CYS A 26 -16.31 -18.12 32.27
C CYS A 26 -17.04 -17.51 31.07
N GLY A 27 -17.19 -16.20 31.05
CA GLY A 27 -17.32 -15.44 29.79
C GLY A 27 -15.95 -15.43 29.10
N LYS A 28 -15.76 -16.27 28.10
CA LYS A 28 -14.61 -16.16 27.20
C LYS A 28 -14.81 -14.92 26.33
N GLY A 29 -14.46 -13.75 26.84
CA GLY A 29 -14.07 -12.62 26.01
C GLY A 29 -12.60 -12.84 25.63
N ASN A 30 -12.34 -13.25 24.42
CA ASN A 30 -10.99 -13.31 23.86
C ASN A 30 -10.54 -11.85 23.59
N THR A 31 -10.16 -11.12 24.62
CA THR A 31 -9.31 -9.95 24.45
C THR A 31 -7.90 -10.49 24.22
N ALA A 32 -7.44 -10.53 22.98
CA ALA A 32 -6.04 -10.76 22.68
C ALA A 32 -5.22 -9.76 23.50
N GLY A 33 -4.46 -10.24 24.47
CA GLY A 33 -3.53 -9.40 25.22
C GLY A 33 -2.47 -8.82 24.28
N PRO A 34 -1.78 -7.72 24.67
CA PRO A 34 -0.76 -7.12 23.84
C PRO A 34 0.26 -8.17 23.40
N ALA A 35 0.58 -8.18 22.09
CA ALA A 35 1.54 -9.11 21.53
C ALA A 35 2.86 -9.02 22.30
N LYS A 36 3.48 -10.17 22.59
CA LYS A 36 4.76 -10.21 23.30
C LYS A 36 5.81 -9.49 22.43
N ALA A 37 6.47 -8.48 22.98
CA ALA A 37 7.47 -7.69 22.26
C ALA A 37 8.52 -8.59 21.57
N GLY A 38 8.73 -8.39 20.27
CA GLY A 38 9.68 -9.16 19.46
C GLY A 38 9.19 -10.53 18.98
N ALA A 39 7.94 -10.93 19.28
CA ALA A 39 7.40 -12.24 18.90
C ALA A 39 7.33 -12.45 17.36
N MET A 40 7.16 -11.35 16.60
CA MET A 40 7.08 -11.38 15.12
C MET A 40 8.45 -11.34 14.41
N GLY A 41 9.56 -11.18 15.18
CA GLY A 41 10.89 -11.00 14.59
C GLY A 41 11.07 -9.64 13.91
N ALA A 42 12.07 -9.55 13.02
CA ALA A 42 12.29 -8.33 12.22
C ALA A 42 11.32 -8.28 11.04
N GLY A 43 10.66 -7.14 10.86
CA GLY A 43 9.78 -6.86 9.73
C GLY A 43 10.44 -5.94 8.70
N SER A 44 9.96 -5.99 7.46
CA SER A 44 10.39 -5.06 6.41
C SER A 44 9.30 -4.88 5.37
N LEU A 45 9.17 -3.64 4.88
CA LEU A 45 8.26 -3.25 3.80
C LEU A 45 9.06 -2.67 2.64
N ARG A 46 9.00 -3.31 1.49
CA ARG A 46 9.54 -2.81 0.24
C ARG A 46 8.56 -1.84 -0.39
N LEU A 47 8.91 -0.56 -0.48
CA LEU A 47 8.11 0.48 -1.11
C LEU A 47 8.16 0.34 -2.64
N LEU A 48 7.08 0.72 -3.31
CA LEU A 48 7.01 0.72 -4.77
C LEU A 48 7.87 1.84 -5.37
N TRP A 49 7.88 3.01 -4.73
CA TRP A 49 8.53 4.22 -5.23
C TRP A 49 9.52 4.80 -4.21
N VAL A 50 10.09 5.97 -4.53
CA VAL A 50 10.92 6.75 -3.61
C VAL A 50 10.08 7.27 -2.43
N GLU A 51 10.74 7.62 -1.33
CA GLU A 51 10.09 7.99 -0.07
C GLU A 51 9.41 9.38 -0.13
N ASN A 52 8.37 9.52 -0.95
CA ASN A 52 7.45 10.66 -0.95
C ASN A 52 6.24 10.39 -0.01
N VAL A 53 5.22 11.24 -0.02
CA VAL A 53 4.06 11.12 0.86
C VAL A 53 3.12 9.95 0.52
N GLU A 54 3.32 9.27 -0.59
CA GLU A 54 2.57 8.08 -1.02
C GLU A 54 2.46 7.03 0.09
N PHE A 55 3.50 6.94 0.94
CA PHE A 55 3.60 5.95 2.02
C PHE A 55 3.33 6.53 3.41
N ALA A 56 2.56 7.61 3.51
CA ALA A 56 2.29 8.35 4.75
C ALA A 56 1.86 7.46 5.92
N GLY A 57 0.94 6.51 5.69
CA GLY A 57 0.48 5.59 6.73
C GLY A 57 1.60 4.70 7.26
N SER A 58 2.50 4.23 6.39
CA SER A 58 3.66 3.42 6.78
C SER A 58 4.66 4.23 7.60
N TYR A 59 4.87 5.51 7.26
CA TYR A 59 5.74 6.42 8.03
C TYR A 59 5.20 6.70 9.42
N ILE A 60 3.89 6.91 9.52
CA ILE A 60 3.22 7.14 10.80
C ILE A 60 3.26 5.86 11.65
N ALA A 61 2.99 4.70 11.05
CA ALA A 61 3.06 3.42 11.76
C ALA A 61 4.46 3.14 12.33
N ASP A 62 5.52 3.45 11.57
CA ASP A 62 6.90 3.32 12.04
C ASP A 62 7.24 4.36 13.12
N THR A 63 6.92 5.63 12.87
CA THR A 63 7.26 6.74 13.78
C THR A 63 6.55 6.62 15.13
N ASN A 64 5.28 6.20 15.13
CA ASN A 64 4.47 6.02 16.35
C ASN A 64 4.68 4.65 17.00
N GLY A 65 5.57 3.81 16.42
CA GLY A 65 5.92 2.52 16.98
C GLY A 65 4.82 1.46 16.86
N TYR A 66 3.89 1.58 15.91
CA TYR A 66 2.79 0.63 15.76
C TYR A 66 3.27 -0.76 15.38
N TYR A 67 4.27 -0.89 14.50
CA TYR A 67 4.88 -2.18 14.21
C TYR A 67 5.50 -2.83 15.46
N LYS A 68 6.16 -2.04 16.31
CA LYS A 68 6.72 -2.53 17.57
C LYS A 68 5.61 -2.96 18.55
N ALA A 69 4.52 -2.20 18.62
CA ALA A 69 3.35 -2.54 19.45
C ALA A 69 2.69 -3.84 19.00
N GLU A 70 2.72 -4.15 17.70
CA GLU A 70 2.24 -5.40 17.12
C GLU A 70 3.24 -6.57 17.27
N GLY A 71 4.37 -6.36 17.94
CA GLY A 71 5.32 -7.42 18.27
C GLY A 71 6.51 -7.58 17.32
N PHE A 72 6.71 -6.69 16.33
CA PHE A 72 7.96 -6.70 15.56
C PHE A 72 9.12 -6.22 16.44
N SER A 73 10.26 -6.92 16.36
CA SER A 73 11.48 -6.55 17.09
C SER A 73 12.16 -5.30 16.49
N SER A 74 12.06 -5.18 15.17
CA SER A 74 12.44 -4.00 14.38
C SER A 74 11.58 -3.97 13.11
N PHE A 75 11.46 -2.81 12.48
CA PHE A 75 10.79 -2.68 11.20
C PHE A 75 11.58 -1.75 10.28
N THR A 76 11.73 -2.12 9.01
CA THR A 76 12.50 -1.35 8.04
C THR A 76 11.65 -1.04 6.81
N LEU A 77 11.57 0.24 6.44
CA LEU A 77 11.03 0.67 5.17
C LEU A 77 12.17 0.69 4.14
N ILE A 78 12.03 -0.06 3.06
CA ILE A 78 13.05 -0.20 2.02
C ILE A 78 12.60 0.61 0.82
N SER A 79 13.35 1.65 0.46
CA SER A 79 13.03 2.55 -0.66
C SER A 79 12.87 1.82 -1.98
N GLY A 80 11.89 2.26 -2.75
CA GLY A 80 11.69 1.88 -4.14
C GLY A 80 12.33 2.86 -5.12
N GLY A 81 11.73 2.95 -6.29
CA GLY A 81 12.12 3.89 -7.32
C GLY A 81 12.56 3.25 -8.64
N PRO A 82 12.85 4.07 -9.68
CA PRO A 82 13.00 3.59 -11.05
C PRO A 82 14.21 2.67 -11.30
N THR A 83 15.21 2.70 -10.41
CA THR A 83 16.42 1.86 -10.51
C THR A 83 16.48 0.77 -9.45
N ALA A 84 15.44 0.68 -8.63
CA ALA A 84 15.38 -0.29 -7.54
C ALA A 84 15.03 -1.70 -8.06
N THR A 85 15.40 -2.74 -7.31
CA THR A 85 14.93 -4.10 -7.58
C THR A 85 13.39 -4.13 -7.50
N PRO A 86 12.70 -4.81 -8.43
CA PRO A 86 11.25 -4.97 -8.33
C PRO A 86 10.80 -5.58 -7.01
N VAL A 87 9.69 -5.09 -6.48
CA VAL A 87 9.11 -5.54 -5.21
C VAL A 87 8.92 -7.05 -5.18
N GLU A 88 8.39 -7.61 -6.25
CA GLU A 88 8.11 -9.04 -6.42
C GLU A 88 9.37 -9.88 -6.30
N THR A 89 10.47 -9.39 -6.85
CA THR A 89 11.78 -10.06 -6.78
C THR A 89 12.30 -10.09 -5.35
N ASP A 90 12.19 -8.97 -4.62
CA ASP A 90 12.66 -8.90 -3.22
C ASP A 90 11.80 -9.77 -2.30
N LEU A 91 10.49 -9.88 -2.54
CA LEU A 91 9.59 -10.77 -1.79
C LEU A 91 9.91 -12.25 -2.02
N VAL A 92 10.07 -12.67 -3.27
CA VAL A 92 10.41 -14.06 -3.63
C VAL A 92 11.79 -14.45 -3.09
N ALA A 93 12.75 -13.52 -3.11
CA ALA A 93 14.09 -13.71 -2.58
C ALA A 93 14.16 -13.66 -1.04
N GLY A 94 13.07 -13.31 -0.36
CA GLY A 94 13.02 -13.13 1.11
C GLY A 94 13.83 -11.94 1.62
N LYS A 95 14.13 -10.95 0.77
CA LYS A 95 14.81 -9.71 1.15
C LYS A 95 13.87 -8.70 1.80
N ALA A 96 12.57 -8.82 1.51
CA ALA A 96 11.52 -8.09 2.18
C ALA A 96 10.41 -9.06 2.60
N LEU A 97 9.75 -8.79 3.73
CA LEU A 97 8.64 -9.59 4.22
C LEU A 97 7.31 -9.15 3.57
N PHE A 98 7.16 -7.84 3.41
CA PHE A 98 6.01 -7.17 2.82
C PHE A 98 6.45 -6.27 1.68
N GLY A 99 5.54 -5.97 0.76
CA GLY A 99 5.77 -5.04 -0.32
C GLY A 99 4.53 -4.20 -0.63
N ILE A 100 4.74 -3.10 -1.34
CA ILE A 100 3.70 -2.34 -2.02
C ILE A 100 3.95 -2.46 -3.50
N SER A 101 2.95 -2.90 -4.27
CA SER A 101 3.04 -3.08 -5.72
C SER A 101 1.68 -2.81 -6.38
N THR A 102 1.59 -3.04 -7.68
CA THR A 102 0.35 -2.90 -8.45
C THR A 102 -0.14 -4.26 -8.97
N PRO A 103 -1.45 -4.45 -9.18
CA PRO A 103 -1.98 -5.74 -9.62
C PRO A 103 -1.38 -6.25 -10.95
N ASP A 104 -1.03 -5.37 -11.87
CA ASP A 104 -0.42 -5.73 -13.16
C ASP A 104 1.03 -6.22 -13.00
N LEU A 105 1.83 -5.61 -12.12
CA LEU A 105 3.18 -6.07 -11.78
C LEU A 105 3.13 -7.42 -11.08
N VAL A 106 2.26 -7.55 -10.06
CA VAL A 106 2.04 -8.82 -9.35
C VAL A 106 1.59 -9.92 -10.31
N ALA A 107 0.58 -9.63 -11.14
CA ALA A 107 0.06 -10.59 -12.11
C ALA A 107 1.11 -11.02 -13.14
N SER A 108 1.93 -10.07 -13.60
CA SER A 108 3.06 -10.37 -14.49
C SER A 108 4.08 -11.29 -13.83
N ALA A 109 4.46 -11.03 -12.58
CA ALA A 109 5.40 -11.86 -11.83
C ALA A 109 4.85 -13.27 -11.59
N VAL A 110 3.56 -13.40 -11.26
CA VAL A 110 2.90 -14.70 -11.06
C VAL A 110 2.83 -15.50 -12.36
N VAL A 111 2.32 -14.89 -13.45
CA VAL A 111 2.06 -15.63 -14.70
C VAL A 111 3.35 -15.91 -15.48
N ARG A 112 4.25 -14.94 -15.55
CA ARG A 112 5.48 -15.05 -16.35
C ARG A 112 6.66 -15.60 -15.56
N GLY A 113 6.73 -15.26 -14.27
CA GLY A 113 7.83 -15.62 -13.37
C GLY A 113 7.54 -16.80 -12.45
N GLY A 114 6.31 -17.29 -12.39
CA GLY A 114 5.91 -18.33 -11.42
C GLY A 114 6.02 -17.88 -9.96
N ALA A 115 5.98 -16.57 -9.69
CA ALA A 115 6.12 -16.03 -8.35
C ALA A 115 4.92 -16.43 -7.48
N GLY A 116 5.19 -17.04 -6.33
CA GLY A 116 4.17 -17.33 -5.30
C GLY A 116 3.97 -16.10 -4.42
N ILE A 117 3.19 -15.11 -4.88
CA ILE A 117 2.89 -13.87 -4.17
C ILE A 117 1.40 -13.55 -4.25
N LYS A 118 0.89 -12.85 -3.22
CA LYS A 118 -0.51 -12.46 -3.10
C LYS A 118 -0.65 -10.98 -2.73
N ILE A 119 -1.70 -10.37 -3.24
CA ILE A 119 -2.24 -9.10 -2.79
C ILE A 119 -3.13 -9.39 -1.58
N ILE A 120 -2.85 -8.75 -0.45
CA ILE A 120 -3.55 -8.93 0.84
C ILE A 120 -4.39 -7.74 1.24
N GLY A 121 -4.42 -6.68 0.43
CA GLY A 121 -5.19 -5.46 0.61
C GLY A 121 -4.77 -4.40 -0.39
N ALA A 122 -5.61 -3.41 -0.66
CA ALA A 122 -5.33 -2.32 -1.59
C ALA A 122 -5.36 -0.96 -0.89
N GLN A 123 -4.21 -0.28 -0.86
CA GLN A 123 -4.08 1.07 -0.31
C GLN A 123 -4.95 2.04 -1.11
N PHE A 124 -4.80 2.07 -2.43
CA PHE A 124 -5.63 2.86 -3.32
C PHE A 124 -6.72 1.99 -3.95
N GLN A 125 -7.97 2.41 -3.78
CA GLN A 125 -9.15 1.72 -4.32
C GLN A 125 -9.34 1.95 -5.82
N LYS A 126 -8.62 2.93 -6.38
CA LYS A 126 -8.51 3.22 -7.81
C LYS A 126 -7.05 3.47 -8.14
N THR A 127 -6.61 3.02 -9.31
CA THR A 127 -5.28 3.37 -9.80
C THR A 127 -5.12 4.88 -9.91
N PRO A 128 -4.01 5.45 -9.42
CA PRO A 128 -3.75 6.88 -9.56
C PRO A 128 -3.33 7.29 -10.96
N PHE A 129 -3.13 6.36 -11.90
CA PHE A 129 -2.76 6.68 -13.26
C PHE A 129 -3.76 7.65 -13.91
N ALA A 130 -3.23 8.71 -14.47
CA ALA A 130 -3.97 9.77 -15.11
C ALA A 130 -3.25 10.24 -16.38
N LEU A 131 -4.01 10.80 -17.32
CA LEU A 131 -3.45 11.67 -18.32
C LEU A 131 -3.48 13.11 -17.80
N VAL A 132 -2.35 13.79 -17.93
CA VAL A 132 -2.18 15.21 -17.60
C VAL A 132 -1.93 15.97 -18.90
N SER A 133 -2.61 17.10 -19.11
CA SER A 133 -2.38 18.00 -20.26
C SER A 133 -2.49 19.46 -19.83
N MET A 134 -1.90 20.35 -20.64
CA MET A 134 -2.01 21.79 -20.39
C MET A 134 -3.44 22.27 -20.60
N ALA A 135 -3.91 23.21 -19.76
CA ALA A 135 -5.30 23.68 -19.79
C ALA A 135 -5.65 24.50 -21.05
N ASP A 136 -4.65 25.05 -21.75
CA ASP A 136 -4.83 25.73 -23.02
C ASP A 136 -4.90 24.79 -24.24
N LYS A 137 -4.48 23.53 -24.05
CA LYS A 137 -4.56 22.44 -25.04
C LYS A 137 -5.08 21.15 -24.36
N PRO A 138 -6.33 21.16 -23.88
CA PRO A 138 -6.82 20.11 -23.01
C PRO A 138 -6.99 18.79 -23.77
N ILE A 139 -6.63 17.69 -23.08
CA ILE A 139 -6.96 16.32 -23.42
C ILE A 139 -7.82 15.81 -22.25
N THR A 140 -9.12 15.64 -22.46
CA THR A 140 -10.10 15.38 -21.41
C THR A 140 -10.74 13.99 -21.52
N THR A 141 -10.57 13.34 -22.67
CA THR A 141 -11.04 11.98 -22.94
C THR A 141 -9.92 11.16 -23.58
N PRO A 142 -10.00 9.82 -23.52
CA PRO A 142 -9.05 8.96 -24.22
C PRO A 142 -8.99 9.24 -25.73
N GLN A 143 -10.13 9.57 -26.37
CA GLN A 143 -10.20 9.85 -27.81
C GLN A 143 -9.48 11.11 -28.21
N ASP A 144 -9.35 12.10 -27.31
CA ASP A 144 -8.62 13.34 -27.56
C ASP A 144 -7.11 13.10 -27.72
N MET A 145 -6.60 11.92 -27.31
CA MET A 145 -5.19 11.53 -27.48
C MET A 145 -4.83 11.20 -28.93
N ILE A 146 -5.82 10.92 -29.78
CA ILE A 146 -5.58 10.55 -31.20
C ILE A 146 -4.86 11.71 -31.92
N GLY A 147 -3.76 11.40 -32.57
CA GLY A 147 -2.91 12.37 -33.26
C GLY A 147 -1.98 13.17 -32.35
N LYS A 148 -1.99 12.92 -31.03
CA LYS A 148 -1.18 13.64 -30.04
C LYS A 148 0.12 12.92 -29.71
N LYS A 149 1.08 13.69 -29.17
CA LYS A 149 2.32 13.18 -28.57
C LYS A 149 2.11 12.98 -27.08
N ILE A 150 2.18 11.76 -26.62
CA ILE A 150 1.97 11.42 -25.21
C ILE A 150 3.27 10.93 -24.59
N GLY A 151 3.71 11.61 -23.54
CA GLY A 151 4.85 11.21 -22.72
C GLY A 151 4.50 10.01 -21.86
N VAL A 152 5.24 8.92 -22.00
CA VAL A 152 5.04 7.68 -21.25
C VAL A 152 6.37 7.21 -20.67
N GLN A 153 6.42 7.01 -19.37
CA GLN A 153 7.57 6.43 -18.68
C GLN A 153 7.67 4.93 -18.99
N ALA A 154 8.89 4.38 -19.04
CA ALA A 154 9.11 2.97 -19.37
C ALA A 154 8.36 2.01 -18.41
N ILE A 155 8.31 2.34 -17.12
CA ILE A 155 7.57 1.55 -16.11
C ILE A 155 6.06 1.56 -16.35
N SER A 156 5.53 2.60 -16.98
CA SER A 156 4.09 2.78 -17.27
C SER A 156 3.65 2.16 -18.59
N GLU A 157 4.57 1.60 -19.39
CA GLU A 157 4.23 1.04 -20.70
C GLU A 157 3.17 -0.07 -20.68
N PRO A 158 3.18 -1.03 -19.73
CA PRO A 158 2.13 -2.05 -19.66
C PRO A 158 0.75 -1.46 -19.41
N VAL A 159 0.67 -0.49 -18.49
CA VAL A 159 -0.57 0.24 -18.16
C VAL A 159 -1.06 1.03 -19.38
N TRP A 160 -0.16 1.76 -20.06
CA TRP A 160 -0.46 2.49 -21.26
C TRP A 160 -1.05 1.62 -22.37
N ALA A 161 -0.41 0.49 -22.67
CA ALA A 161 -0.85 -0.44 -23.69
C ALA A 161 -2.25 -1.03 -23.35
N ALA A 162 -2.48 -1.39 -22.09
CA ALA A 162 -3.76 -1.90 -21.62
C ALA A 162 -4.85 -0.82 -21.68
N PHE A 163 -4.53 0.42 -21.31
CA PHE A 163 -5.44 1.55 -21.36
C PHE A 163 -5.88 1.89 -22.80
N LEU A 164 -4.96 1.92 -23.77
CA LEU A 164 -5.30 2.11 -25.19
C LEU A 164 -6.25 1.00 -25.66
N LYS A 165 -5.96 -0.25 -25.30
CA LYS A 165 -6.80 -1.39 -25.67
C LYS A 165 -8.21 -1.30 -25.05
N ALA A 166 -8.32 -0.93 -23.77
CA ALA A 166 -9.58 -0.74 -23.08
C ALA A 166 -10.47 0.30 -23.76
N ASN A 167 -9.83 1.33 -24.35
CA ASN A 167 -10.53 2.43 -25.03
C ASN A 167 -10.62 2.25 -26.54
N HIS A 168 -10.26 1.07 -27.08
CA HIS A 168 -10.27 0.77 -28.52
C HIS A 168 -9.45 1.74 -29.38
N ILE A 169 -8.36 2.30 -28.81
CA ILE A 169 -7.48 3.22 -29.50
C ILE A 169 -6.36 2.42 -30.19
N ASN A 170 -6.20 2.64 -31.48
CA ASN A 170 -5.07 2.07 -32.21
C ASN A 170 -3.76 2.71 -31.72
N PRO A 171 -2.78 1.93 -31.23
CA PRO A 171 -1.50 2.48 -30.74
C PRO A 171 -0.77 3.35 -31.76
N ASN A 172 -0.93 3.07 -33.06
CA ASN A 172 -0.31 3.86 -34.12
C ASN A 172 -1.01 5.21 -34.37
N SER A 173 -2.18 5.45 -33.79
CA SER A 173 -2.88 6.74 -33.89
C SER A 173 -2.43 7.75 -32.81
N VAL A 174 -1.56 7.34 -31.88
CA VAL A 174 -1.00 8.18 -30.82
C VAL A 174 0.51 8.07 -30.87
N THR A 175 1.22 9.20 -30.83
CA THR A 175 2.68 9.20 -30.82
C THR A 175 3.17 9.04 -29.37
N LYS A 176 3.61 7.84 -28.99
CA LYS A 176 4.27 7.62 -27.69
C LYS A 176 5.67 8.23 -27.69
N VAL A 177 5.95 9.10 -26.73
CA VAL A 177 7.27 9.72 -26.51
C VAL A 177 7.84 9.18 -25.20
N PRO A 178 8.99 8.48 -25.22
CA PRO A 178 9.66 8.04 -23.98
C PRO A 178 10.08 9.25 -23.16
N VAL A 179 9.70 9.24 -21.89
CA VAL A 179 10.01 10.31 -20.92
C VAL A 179 10.53 9.73 -19.60
N GLN A 180 11.17 10.59 -18.81
CA GLN A 180 11.56 10.27 -17.43
C GLN A 180 10.45 10.72 -16.47
N PHE A 181 10.76 10.93 -15.19
CA PHE A 181 9.77 11.31 -14.16
C PHE A 181 9.48 12.83 -14.11
N ASP A 182 10.34 13.70 -14.66
CA ASP A 182 10.10 15.15 -14.64
C ASP A 182 9.12 15.54 -15.77
N PRO A 183 7.94 16.12 -15.45
CA PRO A 183 6.93 16.47 -16.44
C PRO A 183 7.24 17.77 -17.23
N LEU A 184 8.46 18.32 -17.15
CA LEU A 184 8.88 19.51 -17.89
C LEU A 184 8.61 19.42 -19.40
N PRO A 185 8.77 18.28 -20.11
CA PRO A 185 8.44 18.15 -21.52
C PRO A 185 6.99 18.53 -21.87
N LEU A 186 6.04 18.38 -20.92
CA LEU A 186 4.65 18.83 -21.09
C LEU A 186 4.57 20.37 -21.14
N THR A 187 5.30 21.07 -20.27
CA THR A 187 5.25 22.54 -20.18
C THR A 187 5.96 23.23 -21.33
N THR A 188 6.90 22.56 -21.98
CA THR A 188 7.65 23.06 -23.12
C THR A 188 7.05 22.66 -24.47
N GLY A 189 5.94 21.89 -24.47
CA GLY A 189 5.25 21.47 -25.70
C GLY A 189 5.97 20.36 -26.47
N VAL A 190 6.95 19.68 -25.87
CA VAL A 190 7.59 18.48 -26.46
C VAL A 190 6.57 17.35 -26.55
N VAL A 191 5.68 17.25 -25.57
CA VAL A 191 4.53 16.35 -25.55
C VAL A 191 3.24 17.14 -25.31
N ASP A 192 2.11 16.63 -25.82
CA ASP A 192 0.78 17.22 -25.66
C ASP A 192 0.09 16.70 -24.38
N GLY A 193 0.41 15.49 -23.97
CA GLY A 193 -0.09 14.84 -22.76
C GLY A 193 1.00 14.04 -22.06
N TRP A 194 0.78 13.72 -20.79
CA TRP A 194 1.70 13.02 -19.92
C TRP A 194 0.97 11.95 -19.13
N VAL A 195 1.45 10.71 -19.18
CA VAL A 195 0.97 9.63 -18.33
C VAL A 195 1.73 9.68 -17.01
N GLY A 196 1.01 9.90 -15.91
CA GLY A 196 1.55 9.98 -14.57
C GLY A 196 0.50 9.70 -13.52
N TYR A 197 0.76 10.08 -12.28
CA TYR A 197 -0.16 9.90 -11.17
C TYR A 197 -0.92 11.21 -10.87
N ILE A 198 -2.23 11.12 -10.67
CA ILE A 198 -3.04 12.28 -10.27
C ILE A 198 -2.59 12.88 -8.94
N THR A 199 -1.92 12.07 -8.15
CA THR A 199 -1.37 12.41 -6.84
C THR A 199 -0.01 13.09 -6.88
N ASP A 200 0.65 13.19 -8.05
CA ASP A 200 2.01 13.72 -8.18
C ASP A 200 2.09 14.82 -9.27
N GLU A 201 2.33 14.48 -10.53
CA GLU A 201 2.72 15.44 -11.57
C GLU A 201 1.77 16.64 -11.74
N PRO A 202 0.42 16.49 -11.71
CA PRO A 202 -0.46 17.66 -11.82
C PRO A 202 -0.33 18.61 -10.62
N ILE A 203 0.01 18.10 -9.44
CA ILE A 203 0.19 18.92 -8.24
C ILE A 203 1.51 19.66 -8.31
N VAL A 204 2.59 18.99 -8.72
CA VAL A 204 3.90 19.60 -8.95
C VAL A 204 3.81 20.70 -10.03
N LEU A 205 3.11 20.44 -11.14
CA LEU A 205 2.93 21.44 -12.20
C LEU A 205 2.14 22.66 -11.72
N ARG A 206 1.04 22.44 -10.99
CA ARG A 206 0.24 23.52 -10.40
C ARG A 206 1.03 24.35 -9.39
N SER A 207 1.89 23.71 -8.57
CA SER A 207 2.76 24.41 -7.61
C SER A 207 3.78 25.32 -8.30
N LYS A 208 4.17 25.00 -9.55
CA LYS A 208 5.03 25.81 -10.41
C LYS A 208 4.25 26.86 -11.23
N GLY A 209 2.93 27.01 -11.00
CA GLY A 209 2.08 28.03 -11.65
C GLY A 209 1.45 27.57 -12.98
N PHE A 210 1.65 26.34 -13.42
CA PHE A 210 1.04 25.81 -14.64
C PHE A 210 -0.43 25.42 -14.40
N LYS A 211 -1.29 25.72 -15.37
CA LYS A 211 -2.68 25.25 -15.38
C LYS A 211 -2.78 23.97 -16.16
N VAL A 212 -3.19 22.89 -15.50
CA VAL A 212 -3.32 21.56 -16.11
C VAL A 212 -4.70 20.97 -15.86
N VAL A 213 -5.17 20.16 -16.80
CA VAL A 213 -6.34 19.30 -16.71
C VAL A 213 -5.90 17.85 -16.68
N THR A 214 -6.73 17.00 -16.08
CA THR A 214 -6.45 15.57 -15.90
C THR A 214 -7.70 14.74 -16.10
N PHE A 215 -7.54 13.48 -16.51
CA PHE A 215 -8.55 12.43 -16.33
C PHE A 215 -7.89 11.14 -15.81
N LEU A 216 -8.61 10.42 -14.95
CA LEU A 216 -8.15 9.14 -14.41
C LEU A 216 -8.36 8.00 -15.39
N PHE A 217 -7.40 7.08 -15.50
CA PHE A 217 -7.55 5.86 -16.28
C PHE A 217 -8.63 4.94 -15.71
N ALA A 218 -8.81 4.94 -14.39
CA ALA A 218 -9.85 4.17 -13.72
C ALA A 218 -11.26 4.55 -14.18
N ASP A 219 -11.50 5.84 -14.46
CA ASP A 219 -12.81 6.34 -14.90
C ASP A 219 -13.05 6.09 -16.41
N HIS A 220 -12.05 5.56 -17.12
CA HIS A 220 -12.05 5.29 -18.55
C HIS A 220 -11.61 3.84 -18.88
N GLY A 221 -12.24 2.86 -18.24
CA GLY A 221 -12.10 1.45 -18.60
C GLY A 221 -10.83 0.75 -18.10
N TYR A 222 -10.07 1.36 -17.18
CA TYR A 222 -8.91 0.72 -16.55
C TYR A 222 -9.02 0.74 -15.01
N PRO A 223 -10.01 0.02 -14.43
CA PRO A 223 -10.37 0.10 -13.00
C PRO A 223 -9.47 -0.78 -12.12
N LEU A 224 -8.14 -0.75 -12.29
CA LEU A 224 -7.25 -1.39 -11.34
C LEU A 224 -7.21 -0.62 -10.02
N VAL A 225 -6.95 -1.33 -8.93
CA VAL A 225 -6.49 -0.71 -7.68
C VAL A 225 -5.03 -0.30 -7.81
N GLY A 226 -4.56 0.57 -6.91
CA GLY A 226 -3.15 0.97 -6.84
C GLY A 226 -2.55 0.66 -5.47
N ASP A 227 -1.22 0.67 -5.39
CA ASP A 227 -0.48 0.54 -4.14
C ASP A 227 -1.00 -0.59 -3.24
N ALA A 228 -1.09 -1.78 -3.82
CA ALA A 228 -1.56 -2.96 -3.10
C ALA A 228 -0.48 -3.52 -2.18
N TYR A 229 -0.85 -3.92 -0.98
CA TYR A 229 0.03 -4.68 -0.09
C TYR A 229 0.20 -6.09 -0.58
N VAL A 230 1.44 -6.53 -0.70
CA VAL A 230 1.81 -7.83 -1.25
C VAL A 230 2.73 -8.61 -0.32
N VAL A 231 2.56 -9.93 -0.31
CA VAL A 231 3.40 -10.86 0.46
C VAL A 231 3.64 -12.13 -0.34
N SER A 232 4.68 -12.90 0.01
CA SER A 232 4.86 -14.22 -0.57
C SER A 232 3.90 -15.26 0.04
N ASP A 233 3.53 -16.29 -0.74
CA ASP A 233 2.77 -17.46 -0.24
C ASP A 233 3.48 -18.11 0.95
N LYS A 234 4.82 -18.11 0.93
CA LYS A 234 5.65 -18.58 2.04
C LYS A 234 5.42 -17.75 3.30
N THR A 235 5.41 -16.42 3.19
CA THR A 235 5.16 -15.52 4.32
C THR A 235 3.76 -15.73 4.90
N ILE A 236 2.74 -15.89 4.06
CA ILE A 236 1.37 -16.22 4.53
C ILE A 236 1.38 -17.53 5.32
N LYS A 237 2.06 -18.55 4.81
CA LYS A 237 2.07 -19.89 5.42
C LYS A 237 2.87 -19.94 6.72
N GLU A 238 4.04 -19.32 6.76
CA GLU A 238 5.00 -19.48 7.86
C GLU A 238 4.90 -18.36 8.91
N HIS A 239 4.35 -17.19 8.55
CA HIS A 239 4.33 -15.97 9.37
C HIS A 239 2.95 -15.30 9.39
N ARG A 240 1.88 -16.10 9.44
CA ARG A 240 0.49 -15.62 9.39
C ARG A 240 0.20 -14.49 10.39
N ASP A 241 0.66 -14.65 11.64
CA ASP A 241 0.47 -13.64 12.69
C ASP A 241 1.23 -12.34 12.38
N ALA A 242 2.41 -12.43 11.77
CA ALA A 242 3.17 -11.25 11.35
C ALA A 242 2.45 -10.49 10.21
N VAL A 243 1.75 -11.20 9.30
CA VAL A 243 0.95 -10.54 8.25
C VAL A 243 -0.23 -9.78 8.86
N LYS A 244 -0.94 -10.36 9.84
CA LYS A 244 -2.03 -9.69 10.57
C LYS A 244 -1.52 -8.48 11.35
N ALA A 245 -0.41 -8.64 12.08
CA ALA A 245 0.26 -7.58 12.82
C ALA A 245 0.66 -6.41 11.90
N PHE A 246 1.20 -6.70 10.72
CA PHE A 246 1.52 -5.71 9.72
C PHE A 246 0.28 -4.95 9.24
N LEU A 247 -0.78 -5.66 8.84
CA LEU A 247 -2.04 -5.04 8.39
C LEU A 247 -2.65 -4.16 9.48
N HIS A 248 -2.67 -4.63 10.72
CA HIS A 248 -3.17 -3.86 11.86
C HIS A 248 -2.39 -2.55 12.07
N ALA A 249 -1.06 -2.61 12.03
CA ALA A 249 -0.21 -1.42 12.13
C ALA A 249 -0.43 -0.44 10.96
N GLN A 250 -0.57 -0.96 9.73
CA GLN A 250 -0.85 -0.15 8.55
C GLN A 250 -2.20 0.56 8.64
N ILE A 251 -3.25 -0.13 9.05
CA ILE A 251 -4.59 0.47 9.22
C ILE A 251 -4.52 1.64 10.21
N ARG A 252 -3.84 1.47 11.35
CA ARG A 252 -3.67 2.54 12.35
C ARG A 252 -2.91 3.73 11.79
N GLY A 253 -1.79 3.50 11.11
CA GLY A 253 -1.00 4.56 10.50
C GLY A 253 -1.78 5.33 9.43
N TRP A 254 -2.55 4.63 8.59
CA TRP A 254 -3.37 5.26 7.56
C TRP A 254 -4.58 6.02 8.13
N LYS A 255 -5.19 5.56 9.21
CA LYS A 255 -6.24 6.34 9.89
C LYS A 255 -5.73 7.71 10.35
N GLU A 256 -4.50 7.78 10.87
CA GLU A 256 -3.89 9.05 11.24
C GLU A 256 -3.48 9.89 10.01
N ALA A 257 -2.94 9.26 8.95
CA ALA A 257 -2.63 9.96 7.71
C ALA A 257 -3.86 10.61 7.07
N LEU A 258 -5.00 9.92 7.12
CA LEU A 258 -6.29 10.42 6.64
C LEU A 258 -6.80 11.59 7.50
N ALA A 259 -6.60 11.54 8.82
CA ALA A 259 -7.01 12.58 9.75
C ALA A 259 -6.11 13.83 9.67
N ASP A 260 -4.80 13.68 9.51
CA ASP A 260 -3.82 14.77 9.34
C ASP A 260 -2.93 14.55 8.11
N PRO A 261 -3.35 15.00 6.91
CA PRO A 261 -2.53 14.91 5.71
C PRO A 261 -1.17 15.61 5.81
N ALA A 262 -1.06 16.63 6.64
CA ALA A 262 0.20 17.36 6.84
C ALA A 262 1.20 16.57 7.68
N LEU A 263 0.76 15.66 8.55
CA LEU A 263 1.65 14.81 9.34
C LEU A 263 2.47 13.89 8.42
N GLY A 264 1.80 13.17 7.50
CA GLY A 264 2.48 12.30 6.53
C GLY A 264 3.44 13.09 5.64
N ALA A 265 3.02 14.28 5.19
CA ALA A 265 3.86 15.17 4.38
C ALA A 265 5.14 15.63 5.12
N ARG A 266 5.02 16.03 6.38
CA ARG A 266 6.20 16.38 7.20
C ARG A 266 7.15 15.18 7.36
N LEU A 267 6.62 14.00 7.66
CA LEU A 267 7.44 12.80 7.79
C LEU A 267 8.16 12.44 6.48
N ALA A 268 7.49 12.55 5.34
CA ALA A 268 8.10 12.34 4.03
C ALA A 268 9.26 13.32 3.80
N VAL A 269 9.07 14.61 4.07
CA VAL A 269 10.07 15.66 3.79
C VAL A 269 11.23 15.65 4.78
N GLU A 270 10.92 15.51 6.07
CA GLU A 270 11.90 15.78 7.15
C GLU A 270 12.64 14.51 7.60
N LYS A 271 12.04 13.33 7.42
CA LYS A 271 12.60 12.06 7.92
C LYS A 271 12.93 11.09 6.78
N TYR A 272 11.92 10.58 6.08
CA TYR A 272 12.09 9.46 5.17
C TYR A 272 12.69 9.89 3.83
N GLY A 273 12.13 10.89 3.17
CA GLY A 273 12.57 11.44 1.88
C GLY A 273 13.43 12.71 2.01
N LYS A 274 14.11 12.94 3.13
CA LYS A 274 14.86 14.17 3.42
C LYS A 274 15.90 14.55 2.36
N ASN A 275 16.38 13.58 1.59
CA ASN A 275 17.40 13.79 0.55
C ASN A 275 16.78 13.99 -0.85
N LEU A 276 15.45 13.99 -0.97
CA LEU A 276 14.75 14.07 -2.26
C LEU A 276 14.37 15.50 -2.66
N GLY A 277 14.63 16.50 -1.79
CA GLY A 277 14.29 17.90 -2.07
C GLY A 277 12.78 18.18 -2.10
N LEU A 278 11.99 17.36 -1.43
CA LEU A 278 10.53 17.49 -1.39
C LEU A 278 10.09 18.75 -0.64
N ASN A 279 8.91 19.27 -1.02
CA ASN A 279 8.31 20.46 -0.40
C ASN A 279 7.07 20.07 0.42
N VAL A 280 7.00 20.48 1.70
CA VAL A 280 5.90 20.10 2.62
C VAL A 280 4.53 20.53 2.09
N ALA A 281 4.40 21.72 1.49
CA ALA A 281 3.10 22.19 0.97
C ALA A 281 2.65 21.34 -0.23
N VAL A 282 3.56 20.98 -1.13
CA VAL A 282 3.29 20.08 -2.27
C VAL A 282 2.91 18.71 -1.75
N GLN A 283 3.72 18.11 -0.88
CA GLN A 283 3.46 16.80 -0.30
C GLN A 283 2.14 16.76 0.51
N THR A 284 1.76 17.87 1.17
CA THR A 284 0.45 17.96 1.85
C THR A 284 -0.70 17.94 0.83
N GLN A 285 -0.54 18.58 -0.32
CA GLN A 285 -1.56 18.56 -1.37
C GLN A 285 -1.66 17.18 -2.03
N GLU A 286 -0.54 16.51 -2.26
CA GLU A 286 -0.47 15.12 -2.72
C GLU A 286 -1.17 14.19 -1.73
N SER A 287 -0.88 14.32 -0.42
CA SER A 287 -1.56 13.56 0.65
C SER A 287 -3.08 13.76 0.64
N LYS A 288 -3.56 14.99 0.50
CA LYS A 288 -5.01 15.25 0.39
C LYS A 288 -5.63 14.59 -0.84
N THR A 289 -4.92 14.58 -1.95
CA THR A 289 -5.41 13.97 -3.19
C THR A 289 -5.43 12.45 -3.07
N GLN A 290 -4.36 11.82 -2.58
CA GLN A 290 -4.32 10.36 -2.39
C GLN A 290 -5.35 9.87 -1.38
N ASN A 291 -5.69 10.65 -0.35
CA ASN A 291 -6.70 10.30 0.63
C ASN A 291 -8.08 10.04 -0.03
N THR A 292 -8.37 10.66 -1.17
CA THR A 292 -9.60 10.39 -1.94
C THR A 292 -9.58 9.02 -2.63
N LEU A 293 -8.40 8.46 -2.86
CA LEU A 293 -8.22 7.12 -3.42
C LEU A 293 -8.22 6.04 -2.34
N VAL A 294 -7.79 6.38 -1.12
CA VAL A 294 -7.75 5.46 0.04
C VAL A 294 -9.12 5.34 0.69
N LEU A 295 -9.79 6.49 0.93
CA LEU A 295 -11.04 6.57 1.66
C LEU A 295 -12.23 6.72 0.70
N THR A 296 -12.76 5.58 0.25
CA THR A 296 -13.99 5.48 -0.57
C THR A 296 -15.19 5.12 0.31
N ASP A 297 -16.39 5.10 -0.26
CA ASP A 297 -17.57 4.68 0.50
C ASP A 297 -17.49 3.20 0.90
N ASP A 298 -16.86 2.37 0.08
CA ASP A 298 -16.62 0.96 0.43
C ASP A 298 -15.64 0.81 1.60
N THR A 299 -14.51 1.53 1.58
CA THR A 299 -13.52 1.44 2.66
C THR A 299 -13.97 2.12 3.96
N LYS A 300 -14.84 3.12 3.89
CA LYS A 300 -15.53 3.68 5.08
C LYS A 300 -16.45 2.66 5.73
N LYS A 301 -17.12 1.83 4.94
CA LYS A 301 -18.08 0.83 5.41
C LYS A 301 -17.40 -0.47 5.87
N ASN A 302 -16.40 -0.93 5.13
CA ASN A 302 -15.83 -2.26 5.29
C ASN A 302 -14.42 -2.24 5.95
N GLY A 303 -13.84 -1.04 6.12
CA GLY A 303 -12.47 -0.83 6.61
C GLY A 303 -11.46 -0.58 5.47
N LEU A 304 -10.35 0.06 5.83
CA LEU A 304 -9.28 0.40 4.89
C LEU A 304 -8.68 -0.87 4.24
N PHE A 305 -8.26 -0.74 2.99
CA PHE A 305 -7.58 -1.77 2.18
C PHE A 305 -8.48 -2.93 1.74
N THR A 306 -9.74 -2.99 2.21
CA THR A 306 -10.69 -4.02 1.76
C THR A 306 -11.03 -3.84 0.30
N MET A 307 -11.39 -4.93 -0.35
CA MET A 307 -11.84 -4.94 -1.74
C MET A 307 -13.14 -5.72 -1.83
N THR A 308 -14.14 -5.16 -2.51
CA THR A 308 -15.38 -5.87 -2.77
C THR A 308 -15.17 -6.96 -3.84
N PRO A 309 -16.03 -7.99 -3.90
CA PRO A 309 -15.97 -8.99 -4.98
C PRO A 309 -16.04 -8.36 -6.38
N GLU A 310 -16.84 -7.29 -6.52
CA GLU A 310 -17.00 -6.54 -7.76
C GLU A 310 -15.69 -5.87 -8.17
N LEU A 311 -15.03 -5.16 -7.24
CA LEU A 311 -13.73 -4.52 -7.48
C LEU A 311 -12.65 -5.54 -7.86
N ILE A 312 -12.64 -6.71 -7.21
CA ILE A 312 -11.73 -7.82 -7.57
C ILE A 312 -12.02 -8.30 -8.99
N ALA A 313 -13.29 -8.49 -9.36
CA ALA A 313 -13.68 -8.94 -10.70
C ALA A 313 -13.28 -7.91 -11.78
N GLU A 314 -13.46 -6.62 -11.51
CA GLU A 314 -13.03 -5.52 -12.38
C GLU A 314 -11.52 -5.52 -12.58
N ASN A 315 -10.73 -5.75 -11.51
CA ASN A 315 -9.28 -5.87 -11.60
C ASN A 315 -8.87 -7.04 -12.51
N ILE A 316 -9.49 -8.22 -12.35
CA ILE A 316 -9.21 -9.38 -13.21
C ILE A 316 -9.58 -9.09 -14.67
N ALA A 317 -10.70 -8.40 -14.92
CA ALA A 317 -11.10 -8.00 -16.28
C ALA A 317 -10.07 -7.02 -16.90
N ALA A 318 -9.59 -6.03 -16.13
CA ALA A 318 -8.58 -5.07 -16.58
C ALA A 318 -7.22 -5.76 -16.88
N LEU A 319 -6.79 -6.70 -16.05
CA LEU A 319 -5.58 -7.52 -16.31
C LEU A 319 -5.70 -8.32 -17.60
N LYS A 320 -6.89 -8.87 -17.88
CA LYS A 320 -7.15 -9.59 -19.14
C LYS A 320 -7.03 -8.65 -20.36
N LEU A 321 -7.45 -7.39 -20.26
CA LEU A 321 -7.23 -6.39 -21.31
C LEU A 321 -5.72 -6.15 -21.54
N GLY A 322 -4.91 -6.15 -20.48
CA GLY A 322 -3.44 -6.13 -20.55
C GLY A 322 -2.80 -7.41 -21.08
N GLY A 323 -3.59 -8.43 -21.43
CA GLY A 323 -3.10 -9.71 -21.97
C GLY A 323 -2.71 -10.73 -20.90
N ILE A 324 -3.08 -10.49 -19.63
CA ILE A 324 -2.80 -11.40 -18.51
C ILE A 324 -4.10 -12.14 -18.15
N ASN A 325 -4.16 -13.44 -18.48
CA ASN A 325 -5.30 -14.28 -18.13
C ASN A 325 -5.05 -15.01 -16.83
N MET A 326 -5.88 -14.74 -15.81
CA MET A 326 -5.77 -15.38 -14.50
C MET A 326 -7.09 -15.33 -13.74
N THR A 327 -7.16 -16.09 -12.65
CA THR A 327 -8.27 -16.06 -11.69
C THR A 327 -7.91 -15.18 -10.48
N ALA A 328 -8.93 -14.68 -9.78
CA ALA A 328 -8.72 -13.85 -8.59
C ALA A 328 -7.85 -14.56 -7.53
N GLY A 329 -8.13 -15.84 -7.23
CA GLY A 329 -7.39 -16.59 -6.23
C GLY A 329 -5.90 -16.81 -6.55
N GLN A 330 -5.46 -16.56 -7.78
CA GLN A 330 -4.05 -16.63 -8.13
C GLN A 330 -3.25 -15.43 -7.58
N ILE A 331 -3.86 -14.25 -7.43
CA ILE A 331 -3.16 -13.05 -6.95
C ILE A 331 -3.79 -12.38 -5.72
N PHE A 332 -5.05 -12.64 -5.38
CA PHE A 332 -5.69 -12.02 -4.21
C PHE A 332 -5.91 -13.05 -3.10
N ASP A 333 -5.56 -12.67 -1.87
CA ASP A 333 -5.91 -13.35 -0.62
C ASP A 333 -6.21 -12.31 0.47
N LEU A 334 -7.47 -11.97 0.62
CA LEU A 334 -7.93 -10.99 1.61
C LEU A 334 -8.37 -11.63 2.93
N SER A 335 -8.15 -12.94 3.10
CA SER A 335 -8.61 -13.68 4.29
C SER A 335 -8.00 -13.12 5.57
N LEU A 336 -6.71 -12.77 5.56
CA LEU A 336 -6.00 -12.22 6.72
C LEU A 336 -6.47 -10.82 7.10
N LEU A 337 -6.77 -9.97 6.10
CA LEU A 337 -7.35 -8.65 6.36
C LEU A 337 -8.76 -8.78 6.95
N THR A 338 -9.56 -9.74 6.46
CA THR A 338 -10.88 -10.06 7.02
C THR A 338 -10.77 -10.48 8.48
N GLU A 339 -9.82 -11.35 8.82
CA GLU A 339 -9.58 -11.76 10.21
C GLU A 339 -9.17 -10.59 11.10
N VAL A 340 -8.29 -9.69 10.61
CA VAL A 340 -7.89 -8.49 11.37
C VAL A 340 -9.11 -7.65 11.75
N TYR A 341 -10.06 -7.43 10.83
CA TYR A 341 -11.28 -6.68 11.12
C TYR A 341 -12.26 -7.45 12.01
N GLN A 342 -12.37 -8.78 11.87
CA GLN A 342 -13.19 -9.61 12.76
C GLN A 342 -12.68 -9.61 14.19
N GLU A 343 -11.36 -9.66 14.38
CA GLU A 343 -10.71 -9.60 15.69
C GLU A 343 -10.72 -8.20 16.29
N ASN A 344 -10.77 -7.16 15.45
CA ASN A 344 -10.70 -5.76 15.85
C ASN A 344 -11.77 -4.89 15.15
N PRO A 345 -13.08 -5.07 15.48
CA PRO A 345 -14.17 -4.34 14.79
C PRO A 345 -14.09 -2.82 14.90
N SER A 346 -13.39 -2.27 15.90
CA SER A 346 -13.18 -0.83 16.09
C SER A 346 -12.23 -0.21 15.05
N LEU A 347 -11.58 -1.05 14.23
CA LEU A 347 -10.72 -0.58 13.14
C LEU A 347 -11.51 -0.18 11.88
N VAL A 348 -12.77 -0.52 11.75
CA VAL A 348 -13.64 -0.08 10.66
C VAL A 348 -13.93 1.41 10.73
#